data_26151c095094cc5da1849470119b5eb8
#
_entry.id   26151c095094cc5da1849470119b5eb8
#
_cell.length_a   1.000
_cell.length_b   1.000
_cell.length_c   1.000
_cell.angle_alpha   90.00
_cell.angle_beta   90.00
_cell.angle_gamma   90.00
#
_symmetry.space_group_name_H-M   'P 1'
#
loop_
_entity.id
_entity.type
_entity.pdbx_description
1 polymer ?
#
loop_
_entity_poly.entity_id
_entity_poly.type
_entity_poly.pdbx_seq_one_letter_code
_entity_poly.pdbx_strand_id
1 'polypeptide(L)'
;MAKQVEARYQELYVVSSQWVQNKLNQAAKDGYVTGAFGLRVRTPLLHQVIRGNRRTPYEAEAEGRTAGNALGQSWCLLNSRACSEFMAKVRASQHRLTIRPCAQIHDAQYYLIRDDLDPLMFTNEHLAKAVNWNDHPDIYHPEVGLGGELSIFYPDWSKEIEVPNGISEQGLIELVQSATG
;
A
#
# COMPACT_ATOMS: atom_id res chain seq x y z
N MET A 1 -31.00 -2.04 -4.49
CA MET A 1 -29.93 -1.03 -4.24
C MET A 1 -28.53 -1.66 -4.35
N ALA A 2 -28.09 -2.61 -3.50
CA ALA A 2 -26.72 -3.17 -3.54
C ALA A 2 -26.31 -3.75 -4.92
N LYS A 3 -27.17 -4.57 -5.55
CA LYS A 3 -26.89 -5.10 -6.91
C LYS A 3 -26.76 -4.03 -7.99
N GLN A 4 -27.46 -2.89 -7.86
CA GLN A 4 -27.35 -1.78 -8.80
C GLN A 4 -26.01 -1.04 -8.63
N VAL A 5 -25.56 -0.89 -7.38
CA VAL A 5 -24.25 -0.29 -7.08
C VAL A 5 -23.13 -1.19 -7.62
N GLU A 6 -23.24 -2.50 -7.38
CA GLU A 6 -22.27 -3.48 -7.91
C GLU A 6 -22.20 -3.47 -9.45
N ALA A 7 -23.37 -3.49 -10.12
CA ALA A 7 -23.42 -3.40 -11.58
C ALA A 7 -22.78 -2.13 -12.10
N ARG A 8 -23.07 -0.97 -11.48
CA ARG A 8 -22.48 0.32 -11.84
C ARG A 8 -20.96 0.34 -11.62
N TYR A 9 -20.47 -0.24 -10.54
CA TYR A 9 -19.05 -0.39 -10.27
C TYR A 9 -18.35 -1.22 -11.36
N GLN A 10 -18.96 -2.35 -11.73
CA GLN A 10 -18.40 -3.21 -12.78
C GLN A 10 -18.38 -2.54 -14.16
N GLU A 11 -19.37 -1.70 -14.47
CA GLU A 11 -19.38 -0.89 -15.70
C GLU A 11 -18.27 0.16 -15.73
N LEU A 12 -17.96 0.77 -14.59
CA LEU A 12 -16.89 1.79 -14.47
C LEU A 12 -15.48 1.17 -14.50
N TYR A 13 -15.32 0.00 -13.88
CA TYR A 13 -14.01 -0.64 -13.68
C TYR A 13 -13.88 -1.97 -14.44
N VAL A 14 -14.28 -1.97 -15.71
CA VAL A 14 -14.31 -3.19 -16.57
C VAL A 14 -12.95 -3.88 -16.63
N VAL A 15 -11.86 -3.11 -16.83
CA VAL A 15 -10.50 -3.67 -16.96
C VAL A 15 -10.08 -4.36 -15.68
N SER A 16 -10.28 -3.72 -14.52
CA SER A 16 -9.95 -4.29 -13.21
C SER A 16 -10.78 -5.56 -12.93
N SER A 17 -12.08 -5.49 -13.19
CA SER A 17 -13.00 -6.63 -13.00
C SER A 17 -12.59 -7.82 -13.88
N GLN A 18 -12.28 -7.57 -15.15
CA GLN A 18 -11.83 -8.61 -16.08
C GLN A 18 -10.48 -9.21 -15.66
N TRP A 19 -9.55 -8.38 -15.21
CA TRP A 19 -8.26 -8.84 -14.71
C TRP A 19 -8.42 -9.78 -13.51
N VAL A 20 -9.23 -9.41 -12.51
CA VAL A 20 -9.52 -10.28 -11.35
C VAL A 20 -10.15 -11.60 -11.79
N GLN A 21 -11.15 -11.56 -12.69
CA GLN A 21 -11.79 -12.78 -13.20
C GLN A 21 -10.79 -13.70 -13.91
N ASN A 22 -9.91 -13.16 -14.73
CA ASN A 22 -8.87 -13.92 -15.42
C ASN A 22 -7.90 -14.58 -14.44
N LYS A 23 -7.47 -13.86 -13.40
CA LYS A 23 -6.61 -14.39 -12.32
C LYS A 23 -7.31 -15.52 -11.56
N LEU A 24 -8.57 -15.38 -11.23
CA LEU A 24 -9.34 -16.43 -10.53
C LEU A 24 -9.63 -17.66 -11.43
N ASN A 25 -9.84 -17.45 -12.73
CA ASN A 25 -9.97 -18.57 -13.68
C ASN A 25 -8.64 -19.34 -13.81
N GLN A 26 -7.50 -18.63 -13.77
CA GLN A 26 -6.19 -19.28 -13.74
C GLN A 26 -5.97 -20.00 -12.41
N ALA A 27 -6.34 -19.39 -11.29
CA ALA A 27 -6.24 -20.01 -9.96
C ALA A 27 -7.06 -21.32 -9.85
N ALA A 28 -8.22 -21.39 -10.51
CA ALA A 28 -9.01 -22.62 -10.57
C ALA A 28 -8.28 -23.75 -11.30
N LYS A 29 -7.37 -23.44 -12.23
CA LYS A 29 -6.53 -24.43 -12.93
C LYS A 29 -5.27 -24.79 -12.14
N ASP A 30 -4.60 -23.79 -11.57
CA ASP A 30 -3.27 -23.93 -10.96
C ASP A 30 -3.35 -24.29 -9.46
N GLY A 31 -4.47 -24.07 -8.80
CA GLY A 31 -4.65 -24.27 -7.36
C GLY A 31 -4.07 -23.15 -6.49
N TYR A 32 -3.70 -22.03 -7.11
CA TYR A 32 -3.24 -20.81 -6.42
C TYR A 32 -3.43 -19.57 -7.30
N VAL A 33 -3.52 -18.41 -6.65
CA VAL A 33 -3.44 -17.11 -7.30
C VAL A 33 -2.07 -16.49 -7.03
N THR A 34 -1.50 -15.86 -8.05
CA THR A 34 -0.23 -15.11 -7.91
C THR A 34 -0.53 -13.62 -7.86
N GLY A 35 -0.22 -13.00 -6.71
CA GLY A 35 -0.30 -11.57 -6.47
C GLY A 35 1.01 -10.83 -6.84
N ALA A 36 1.16 -9.61 -6.32
CA ALA A 36 2.34 -8.79 -6.55
C ALA A 36 3.63 -9.52 -6.10
N PHE A 37 4.72 -9.26 -6.81
CA PHE A 37 6.07 -9.80 -6.52
C PHE A 37 6.13 -11.33 -6.42
N GLY A 38 5.22 -12.05 -7.08
CA GLY A 38 5.19 -13.51 -7.07
C GLY A 38 4.60 -14.14 -5.82
N LEU A 39 3.98 -13.35 -4.92
CA LEU A 39 3.28 -13.88 -3.75
C LEU A 39 2.18 -14.85 -4.20
N ARG A 40 2.22 -16.09 -3.68
CA ARG A 40 1.23 -17.12 -4.01
C ARG A 40 0.28 -17.37 -2.85
N VAL A 41 -1.02 -17.29 -3.14
CA VAL A 41 -2.10 -17.63 -2.21
C VAL A 41 -2.80 -18.87 -2.73
N ARG A 42 -2.82 -19.95 -1.93
CA ARG A 42 -3.42 -21.23 -2.33
C ARG A 42 -4.94 -21.13 -2.42
N THR A 43 -5.51 -21.82 -3.41
CA THR A 43 -6.96 -21.89 -3.67
C THR A 43 -7.41 -23.34 -3.90
N PRO A 44 -7.25 -24.22 -2.87
CA PRO A 44 -7.54 -25.63 -3.02
C PRO A 44 -9.01 -25.96 -3.32
N LEU A 45 -9.95 -25.19 -2.79
CA LEU A 45 -11.38 -25.40 -3.05
C LEU A 45 -11.75 -24.91 -4.45
N LEU A 46 -11.26 -23.75 -4.85
CA LEU A 46 -11.47 -23.19 -6.18
C LEU A 46 -10.88 -24.10 -7.27
N HIS A 47 -9.76 -24.74 -6.99
CA HIS A 47 -9.10 -25.69 -7.89
C HIS A 47 -9.94 -26.95 -8.17
N GLN A 48 -10.83 -27.33 -7.26
CA GLN A 48 -11.68 -28.51 -7.39
C GLN A 48 -12.99 -28.24 -8.14
N VAL A 49 -13.25 -27.01 -8.56
CA VAL A 49 -14.52 -26.62 -9.18
C VAL A 49 -14.29 -25.92 -10.52
N ILE A 50 -15.31 -26.02 -11.40
CA ILE A 50 -15.37 -25.24 -12.63
C ILE A 50 -16.09 -23.92 -12.32
N ARG A 51 -15.39 -22.81 -12.42
CA ARG A 51 -15.96 -21.48 -12.18
C ARG A 51 -17.06 -21.14 -13.21
N GLY A 52 -18.05 -20.40 -12.72
CA GLY A 52 -19.20 -20.01 -13.55
C GLY A 52 -20.27 -21.10 -13.72
N ASN A 53 -20.10 -22.26 -13.12
CA ASN A 53 -21.15 -23.27 -13.03
C ASN A 53 -22.14 -22.88 -11.92
N ARG A 54 -23.45 -23.00 -12.17
CA ARG A 54 -24.50 -22.74 -11.18
C ARG A 54 -24.41 -23.64 -9.93
N ARG A 55 -23.58 -24.68 -9.96
CA ARG A 55 -23.37 -25.63 -8.87
C ARG A 55 -22.04 -25.37 -8.13
N THR A 56 -21.37 -24.26 -8.35
CA THR A 56 -20.16 -23.93 -7.58
C THR A 56 -20.49 -23.84 -6.09
N PRO A 57 -19.86 -24.64 -5.24
CA PRO A 57 -20.08 -24.58 -3.80
C PRO A 57 -19.77 -23.20 -3.22
N TYR A 58 -20.53 -22.82 -2.21
CA TYR A 58 -20.36 -21.52 -1.54
C TYR A 58 -18.94 -21.33 -0.98
N GLU A 59 -18.34 -22.39 -0.47
CA GLU A 59 -16.98 -22.38 0.08
C GLU A 59 -15.93 -22.05 -0.98
N ALA A 60 -16.07 -22.59 -2.19
CA ALA A 60 -15.18 -22.28 -3.31
C ALA A 60 -15.36 -20.84 -3.81
N GLU A 61 -16.59 -20.33 -3.81
CA GLU A 61 -16.84 -18.91 -4.11
C GLU A 61 -16.27 -17.99 -3.02
N ALA A 62 -16.38 -18.38 -1.75
CA ALA A 62 -15.80 -17.63 -0.63
C ALA A 62 -14.28 -17.59 -0.71
N GLU A 63 -13.63 -18.73 -1.02
CA GLU A 63 -12.19 -18.78 -1.28
C GLU A 63 -11.79 -17.89 -2.47
N GLY A 64 -12.59 -17.89 -3.55
CA GLY A 64 -12.37 -17.01 -4.71
C GLY A 64 -12.43 -15.52 -4.33
N ARG A 65 -13.36 -15.12 -3.47
CA ARG A 65 -13.43 -13.74 -2.95
C ARG A 65 -12.21 -13.39 -2.11
N THR A 66 -11.79 -14.30 -1.23
CA THR A 66 -10.58 -14.12 -0.41
C THR A 66 -9.33 -14.01 -1.28
N ALA A 67 -9.19 -14.84 -2.30
CA ALA A 67 -8.09 -14.77 -3.25
C ALA A 67 -8.11 -13.48 -4.08
N GLY A 68 -9.30 -12.99 -4.46
CA GLY A 68 -9.47 -11.70 -5.12
C GLY A 68 -9.03 -10.53 -4.26
N ASN A 69 -9.38 -10.53 -2.98
CA ASN A 69 -8.91 -9.53 -2.02
C ASN A 69 -7.39 -9.59 -1.85
N ALA A 70 -6.82 -10.81 -1.75
CA ALA A 70 -5.38 -10.98 -1.63
C ALA A 70 -4.61 -10.45 -2.84
N LEU A 71 -5.18 -10.51 -4.05
CA LEU A 71 -4.58 -9.90 -5.25
C LEU A 71 -4.41 -8.39 -5.10
N GLY A 72 -5.47 -7.69 -4.66
CA GLY A 72 -5.41 -6.25 -4.42
C GLY A 72 -4.48 -5.88 -3.27
N GLN A 73 -4.61 -6.58 -2.13
CA GLN A 73 -3.82 -6.29 -0.93
C GLN A 73 -2.34 -6.68 -1.07
N SER A 74 -1.96 -7.55 -2.01
CA SER A 74 -0.55 -7.89 -2.23
C SER A 74 0.30 -6.68 -2.62
N TRP A 75 -0.30 -5.61 -3.16
CA TRP A 75 0.39 -4.37 -3.46
C TRP A 75 0.84 -3.59 -2.23
N CYS A 76 0.31 -3.88 -1.04
CA CYS A 76 0.85 -3.37 0.23
C CYS A 76 2.31 -3.81 0.48
N LEU A 77 2.82 -4.82 -0.24
CA LEU A 77 4.25 -5.17 -0.23
C LEU A 77 5.14 -4.04 -0.76
N LEU A 78 4.62 -3.14 -1.61
CA LEU A 78 5.32 -1.91 -2.00
C LEU A 78 5.64 -1.05 -0.79
N ASN A 79 4.68 -0.91 0.12
CA ASN A 79 4.88 -0.17 1.35
C ASN A 79 5.96 -0.82 2.24
N SER A 80 5.94 -2.16 2.39
CA SER A 80 6.98 -2.88 3.12
C SER A 80 8.37 -2.73 2.50
N ARG A 81 8.44 -2.73 1.16
CA ARG A 81 9.69 -2.45 0.43
C ARG A 81 10.20 -1.04 0.73
N ALA A 82 9.33 -0.03 0.62
CA ALA A 82 9.69 1.35 0.90
C ALA A 82 10.20 1.54 2.35
N CYS A 83 9.53 0.90 3.32
CA CYS A 83 9.98 0.87 4.71
C CYS A 83 11.38 0.26 4.84
N SER A 84 11.62 -0.87 4.19
CA SER A 84 12.93 -1.56 4.24
C SER A 84 14.05 -0.73 3.64
N GLU A 85 13.79 -0.07 2.50
CA GLU A 85 14.73 0.83 1.83
C GLU A 85 15.02 2.06 2.68
N PHE A 86 13.99 2.71 3.19
CA PHE A 86 14.15 3.87 4.07
C PHE A 86 14.94 3.49 5.33
N MET A 87 14.58 2.40 6.00
CA MET A 87 15.29 1.94 7.20
C MET A 87 16.74 1.49 6.93
N ALA A 88 17.07 1.06 5.71
CA ALA A 88 18.46 0.84 5.34
C ALA A 88 19.26 2.16 5.33
N LYS A 89 18.67 3.22 4.78
CA LYS A 89 19.27 4.58 4.81
C LYS A 89 19.38 5.12 6.22
N VAL A 90 18.35 4.98 7.04
CA VAL A 90 18.37 5.37 8.46
C VAL A 90 19.51 4.68 9.21
N ARG A 91 19.67 3.36 9.05
CA ARG A 91 20.73 2.58 9.72
C ARG A 91 22.14 3.01 9.29
N ALA A 92 22.30 3.43 8.03
CA ALA A 92 23.57 3.92 7.48
C ALA A 92 23.87 5.37 7.83
N SER A 93 22.94 6.09 8.46
CA SER A 93 23.04 7.52 8.80
C SER A 93 23.26 7.76 10.29
N GLN A 94 23.42 9.03 10.66
CA GLN A 94 23.43 9.49 12.06
C GLN A 94 22.07 9.30 12.77
N HIS A 95 20.98 9.08 12.00
CA HIS A 95 19.62 9.00 12.51
C HIS A 95 19.22 7.62 13.02
N ARG A 96 20.14 6.65 13.03
CA ARG A 96 19.87 5.25 13.45
C ARG A 96 19.22 5.09 14.84
N LEU A 97 19.38 6.09 15.72
CA LEU A 97 18.80 6.09 17.07
C LEU A 97 17.64 7.08 17.23
N THR A 98 17.43 7.97 16.26
CA THR A 98 16.43 9.05 16.31
C THR A 98 15.21 8.79 15.45
N ILE A 99 15.26 7.81 14.53
CA ILE A 99 14.15 7.40 13.69
C ILE A 99 13.93 5.90 13.90
N ARG A 100 12.74 5.51 14.33
CA ARG A 100 12.39 4.11 14.63
C ARG A 100 11.04 3.74 14.03
N PRO A 101 10.92 2.66 13.25
CA PRO A 101 9.63 2.17 12.80
C PRO A 101 8.88 1.60 14.00
N CYS A 102 7.60 1.90 14.12
CA CYS A 102 6.77 1.39 15.20
C CYS A 102 5.56 0.58 14.72
N ALA A 103 5.00 0.91 13.54
CA ALA A 103 3.89 0.16 12.96
C ALA A 103 3.85 0.29 11.44
N GLN A 104 3.22 -0.70 10.81
CA GLN A 104 2.78 -0.64 9.43
C GLN A 104 1.34 -1.13 9.40
N ILE A 105 0.41 -0.28 8.94
CA ILE A 105 -1.01 -0.55 8.91
C ILE A 105 -1.52 -0.24 7.50
N HIS A 106 -1.93 -1.28 6.76
CA HIS A 106 -2.32 -1.19 5.36
C HIS A 106 -1.23 -0.52 4.49
N ASP A 107 -1.50 0.67 4.00
CA ASP A 107 -0.63 1.50 3.17
C ASP A 107 0.12 2.59 3.96
N ALA A 108 -0.10 2.70 5.26
CA ALA A 108 0.57 3.64 6.13
C ALA A 108 1.75 3.03 6.90
N GLN A 109 2.80 3.82 7.07
CA GLN A 109 3.98 3.51 7.87
C GLN A 109 4.10 4.52 9.01
N TYR A 110 4.32 4.03 10.22
CA TYR A 110 4.43 4.86 11.42
C TYR A 110 5.84 4.78 12.00
N TYR A 111 6.38 5.95 12.30
CA TYR A 111 7.72 6.09 12.85
C TYR A 111 7.69 6.96 14.10
N LEU A 112 8.47 6.57 15.10
CA LEU A 112 8.83 7.45 16.19
C LEU A 112 10.09 8.21 15.76
N ILE A 113 9.99 9.52 15.70
CA ILE A 113 11.07 10.41 15.31
C ILE A 113 11.36 11.34 16.49
N ARG A 114 12.64 11.53 16.79
CA ARG A 114 13.02 12.50 17.83
C ARG A 114 12.51 13.87 17.42
N ASP A 115 11.95 14.62 18.38
CA ASP A 115 11.47 15.98 18.19
C ASP A 115 12.64 16.93 17.94
N ASP A 116 13.07 16.94 16.68
CA ASP A 116 14.24 17.67 16.17
C ASP A 116 14.08 17.83 14.66
N LEU A 117 14.51 18.98 14.14
CA LEU A 117 14.35 19.33 12.72
C LEU A 117 15.11 18.37 11.78
N ASP A 118 16.34 18.01 12.10
CA ASP A 118 17.22 17.20 11.26
C ASP A 118 16.66 15.80 10.94
N PRO A 119 16.19 14.96 11.91
CA PRO A 119 15.58 13.68 11.57
C PRO A 119 14.23 13.81 10.84
N LEU A 120 13.47 14.88 11.05
CA LEU A 120 12.24 15.14 10.31
C LEU A 120 12.53 15.48 8.85
N MET A 121 13.48 16.36 8.58
CA MET A 121 13.91 16.69 7.23
C MET A 121 14.49 15.48 6.49
N PHE A 122 15.31 14.68 7.17
CA PHE A 122 15.81 13.42 6.63
C PHE A 122 14.67 12.46 6.25
N THR A 123 13.65 12.37 7.09
CA THR A 123 12.46 11.51 6.83
C THR A 123 11.70 12.03 5.62
N ASN A 124 11.39 13.32 5.58
CA ASN A 124 10.68 13.95 4.46
C ASN A 124 11.40 13.71 3.12
N GLU A 125 12.71 13.89 3.10
CA GLU A 125 13.49 13.70 1.87
C GLU A 125 13.55 12.24 1.40
N HIS A 126 13.79 11.31 2.33
CA HIS A 126 14.16 9.95 1.95
C HIS A 126 12.99 8.96 1.95
N LEU A 127 11.97 9.16 2.80
CA LEU A 127 10.80 8.29 2.82
C LEU A 127 9.95 8.48 1.57
N ALA A 128 9.69 9.75 1.18
CA ALA A 128 8.94 10.04 -0.05
C ALA A 128 9.61 9.44 -1.29
N LYS A 129 10.95 9.51 -1.38
CA LYS A 129 11.71 8.88 -2.48
C LYS A 129 11.60 7.36 -2.47
N ALA A 130 11.57 6.73 -1.31
CA ALA A 130 11.41 5.27 -1.20
C ALA A 130 10.02 4.80 -1.60
N VAL A 131 8.98 5.61 -1.36
CA VAL A 131 7.59 5.31 -1.77
C VAL A 131 7.40 5.52 -3.26
N ASN A 132 8.01 6.53 -3.85
CA ASN A 132 7.93 6.88 -5.28
C ASN A 132 8.73 5.90 -6.16
N TRP A 133 8.37 4.63 -6.12
CA TRP A 133 9.08 3.60 -6.86
C TRP A 133 8.27 3.12 -8.07
N ASN A 134 8.81 3.36 -9.27
CA ASN A 134 8.20 2.99 -10.55
C ASN A 134 9.06 2.01 -11.38
N ASP A 135 10.09 1.41 -10.78
CA ASP A 135 11.08 0.61 -11.50
C ASP A 135 10.61 -0.83 -11.80
N HIS A 136 9.45 -1.24 -11.28
CA HIS A 136 8.92 -2.58 -11.54
C HIS A 136 7.93 -2.53 -12.70
N PRO A 137 8.06 -3.41 -13.73
CA PRO A 137 7.20 -3.37 -14.91
C PRO A 137 5.70 -3.52 -14.62
N ASP A 138 5.33 -4.24 -13.53
CA ASP A 138 3.93 -4.45 -13.15
C ASP A 138 3.27 -3.22 -12.50
N ILE A 139 4.07 -2.20 -12.13
CA ILE A 139 3.57 -0.98 -11.47
C ILE A 139 3.89 0.29 -12.27
N TYR A 140 4.62 0.17 -13.36
CA TYR A 140 4.96 1.32 -14.19
C TYR A 140 3.71 1.86 -14.91
N HIS A 141 3.49 3.16 -14.79
CA HIS A 141 2.52 3.88 -15.60
C HIS A 141 3.14 5.21 -16.08
N PRO A 142 2.99 5.57 -17.36
CA PRO A 142 3.66 6.74 -17.92
C PRO A 142 3.15 8.07 -17.38
N GLU A 143 1.91 8.12 -16.89
CA GLU A 143 1.23 9.36 -16.47
C GLU A 143 0.93 9.40 -14.97
N VAL A 144 0.93 8.25 -14.29
CA VAL A 144 0.56 8.14 -12.88
C VAL A 144 1.69 7.47 -12.11
N GLY A 145 2.33 8.21 -11.22
CA GLY A 145 3.33 7.69 -10.28
C GLY A 145 2.71 7.25 -8.95
N LEU A 146 3.39 6.35 -8.28
CA LEU A 146 3.13 6.10 -6.86
C LEU A 146 3.71 7.25 -6.05
N GLY A 147 2.98 7.71 -5.04
CA GLY A 147 3.41 8.77 -4.15
C GLY A 147 3.03 8.45 -2.70
N GLY A 148 3.66 9.15 -1.78
CA GLY A 148 3.31 9.13 -0.37
C GLY A 148 3.34 10.54 0.19
N GLU A 149 2.53 10.76 1.21
CA GLU A 149 2.45 11.99 1.97
C GLU A 149 2.99 11.74 3.37
N LEU A 150 3.64 12.74 3.94
CA LEU A 150 4.16 12.70 5.30
C LEU A 150 3.24 13.53 6.20
N SER A 151 2.78 12.92 7.30
CA SER A 151 2.10 13.64 8.37
C SER A 151 2.88 13.50 9.68
N ILE A 152 2.92 14.56 10.46
CA ILE A 152 3.45 14.58 11.83
C ILE A 152 2.28 14.66 12.79
N PHE A 153 2.31 13.87 13.85
CA PHE A 153 1.35 13.94 14.95
C PHE A 153 2.04 14.59 16.15
N TYR A 154 1.67 15.85 16.43
CA TYR A 154 2.29 16.62 17.51
C TYR A 154 1.28 17.59 18.16
N PRO A 155 1.21 17.70 19.50
CA PRO A 155 2.02 16.96 20.49
C PRO A 155 1.57 15.52 20.72
N ASP A 156 0.45 15.11 20.14
CA ASP A 156 -0.12 13.79 20.29
C ASP A 156 -0.87 13.36 19.01
N TRP A 157 -1.36 12.14 19.02
CA TRP A 157 -2.03 11.50 17.85
C TRP A 157 -3.30 12.22 17.36
N SER A 158 -3.90 13.09 18.15
CA SER A 158 -5.11 13.84 17.76
C SER A 158 -4.82 15.08 16.91
N LYS A 159 -3.54 15.45 16.78
CA LYS A 159 -3.09 16.66 16.08
C LYS A 159 -2.21 16.29 14.90
N GLU A 160 -2.84 16.16 13.74
CA GLU A 160 -2.18 15.88 12.50
C GLU A 160 -1.71 17.18 11.81
N ILE A 161 -0.47 17.17 11.36
CA ILE A 161 0.15 18.24 10.57
C ILE A 161 0.66 17.59 9.27
N GLU A 162 0.01 17.88 8.16
CA GLU A 162 0.46 17.44 6.83
C GLU A 162 1.73 18.18 6.42
N VAL A 163 2.77 17.44 6.06
CA VAL A 163 4.07 17.99 5.67
C VAL A 163 4.31 17.79 4.18
N PRO A 164 4.35 18.86 3.39
CA PRO A 164 4.63 18.76 1.96
C PRO A 164 5.96 18.07 1.67
N ASN A 165 5.97 17.18 0.67
CA ASN A 165 7.19 16.53 0.21
C ASN A 165 8.19 17.56 -0.32
N GLY A 166 9.43 17.51 0.17
CA GLY A 166 10.50 18.43 -0.24
C GLY A 166 10.37 19.84 0.37
N ILE A 167 9.63 19.96 1.48
CA ILE A 167 9.56 21.23 2.23
C ILE A 167 10.97 21.69 2.67
N SER A 168 11.19 23.00 2.69
CA SER A 168 12.43 23.57 3.24
C SER A 168 12.43 23.55 4.77
N GLU A 169 13.60 23.63 5.39
CA GLU A 169 13.72 23.73 6.86
C GLU A 169 12.88 24.90 7.41
N GLN A 170 13.00 26.05 6.80
CA GLN A 170 12.23 27.24 7.21
C GLN A 170 10.72 27.01 7.07
N GLY A 171 10.29 26.38 5.96
CA GLY A 171 8.88 26.05 5.74
C GLY A 171 8.34 25.05 6.77
N LEU A 172 9.13 24.06 7.18
CA LEU A 172 8.73 23.10 8.21
C LEU A 172 8.61 23.78 9.59
N ILE A 173 9.52 24.68 9.94
CA ILE A 173 9.45 25.46 11.17
C ILE A 173 8.17 26.31 11.21
N GLU A 174 7.90 27.06 10.15
CA GLU A 174 6.69 27.89 10.03
C GLU A 174 5.40 27.07 10.10
N LEU A 175 5.40 25.90 9.42
CA LEU A 175 4.26 24.98 9.43
C LEU A 175 3.95 24.49 10.84
N VAL A 176 4.96 24.00 11.56
CA VAL A 176 4.78 23.50 12.95
C VAL A 176 4.37 24.62 13.89
N GLN A 177 4.98 25.80 13.80
CA GLN A 177 4.62 26.96 14.61
C GLN A 177 3.16 27.39 14.39
N SER A 178 2.71 27.41 13.14
CA SER A 178 1.32 27.76 12.81
C SER A 178 0.28 26.74 13.30
N ALA A 179 0.68 25.48 13.40
CA ALA A 179 -0.20 24.40 13.83
C ALA A 179 -0.25 24.23 15.38
N THR A 180 0.76 24.72 16.08
CA THR A 180 0.90 24.53 17.54
C THR A 180 0.64 25.82 18.35
N GLY A 181 0.51 26.99 17.73
CA GLY A 181 0.18 28.27 18.35
C GLY A 181 -1.31 28.46 18.40
#